data_41344d8c41a788f6c6f238364bef3215
#
_entry.id   41344d8c41a788f6c6f238364bef3215
#
_cell.length_a   1.000
_cell.length_b   1.000
_cell.length_c   1.000
_cell.angle_alpha   90.00
_cell.angle_beta   90.00
_cell.angle_gamma   90.00
#
_symmetry.space_group_name_H-M   'P 1'
#
loop_
_entity.id
_entity.type
_entity.pdbx_description
1 polymer ?
#
loop_
_entity_poly.entity_id
_entity_poly.type
_entity_poly.pdbx_seq_one_letter_code
_entity_poly.pdbx_strand_id
1 'polypeptide(L)'
;MLVASFALLYQDRIFAVLNIFAAQAILLSMAVGWEAWTQQRPHLFITAALALCLKGIIIPVALHKMIVRLGVHRDVEQVVGVGKTLLLGLALTSLSLMLVLKITVAADSFTREGLALALAIILLGMLMMITRRNAVTQIVGFMSLENGLILAATGARGMPLVVEVSVAFSVLIALFVFAVFVFRIRERFDSVDIEALEHVRGDTK
;
A
#
# COMPACT_ATOMS: atom_id res chain seq x y z
N MET A 1 -12.47 -3.90 1.36
CA MET A 1 -11.33 -2.97 1.41
C MET A 1 -11.24 -2.22 2.75
N LEU A 2 -12.29 -1.56 3.24
CA LEU A 2 -12.25 -0.81 4.51
C LEU A 2 -11.79 -1.67 5.69
N VAL A 3 -12.33 -2.88 5.84
CA VAL A 3 -11.92 -3.84 6.89
C VAL A 3 -10.43 -4.19 6.78
N ALA A 4 -9.90 -4.35 5.56
CA ALA A 4 -8.48 -4.59 5.35
C ALA A 4 -7.62 -3.37 5.77
N SER A 5 -8.11 -2.14 5.55
CA SER A 5 -7.43 -0.91 6.03
C SER A 5 -7.38 -0.85 7.56
N PHE A 6 -8.45 -1.22 8.26
CA PHE A 6 -8.42 -1.35 9.71
C PHE A 6 -7.50 -2.47 10.20
N ALA A 7 -7.50 -3.60 9.51
CA ALA A 7 -6.57 -4.70 9.81
C ALA A 7 -5.10 -4.29 9.65
N LEU A 8 -4.77 -3.44 8.66
CA LEU A 8 -3.44 -2.85 8.49
C LEU A 8 -3.05 -1.96 9.68
N LEU A 9 -3.98 -1.17 10.21
CA LEU A 9 -3.74 -0.34 11.40
C LEU A 9 -3.53 -1.18 12.68
N TYR A 10 -4.27 -2.29 12.80
CA TYR A 10 -4.22 -3.16 13.97
C TYR A 10 -2.93 -4.00 14.03
N GLN A 11 -2.40 -4.41 12.88
CA GLN A 11 -1.38 -5.44 12.80
C GLN A 11 0.02 -4.92 13.15
N ASP A 12 0.72 -5.65 14.04
CA ASP A 12 2.06 -5.32 14.52
C ASP A 12 3.16 -6.18 13.86
N ARG A 13 2.80 -7.25 13.17
CA ARG A 13 3.75 -8.13 12.48
C ARG A 13 3.91 -7.72 11.02
N ILE A 14 5.13 -7.38 10.62
CA ILE A 14 5.45 -6.84 9.29
C ILE A 14 5.00 -7.76 8.14
N PHE A 15 5.17 -9.09 8.27
CA PHE A 15 4.73 -10.04 7.24
C PHE A 15 3.20 -10.12 7.13
N ALA A 16 2.50 -10.01 8.25
CA ALA A 16 1.04 -9.99 8.23
C ALA A 16 0.52 -8.68 7.61
N VAL A 17 1.20 -7.55 7.84
CA VAL A 17 0.91 -6.28 7.14
C VAL A 17 1.02 -6.45 5.63
N LEU A 18 2.07 -7.10 5.14
CA LEU A 18 2.24 -7.38 3.70
C LEU A 18 1.13 -8.26 3.13
N ASN A 19 0.73 -9.31 3.86
CA ASN A 19 -0.34 -10.21 3.42
C ASN A 19 -1.71 -9.50 3.37
N ILE A 20 -2.00 -8.66 4.38
CA ILE A 20 -3.24 -7.87 4.40
C ILE A 20 -3.23 -6.84 3.26
N PHE A 21 -2.09 -6.22 2.98
CA PHE A 21 -1.94 -5.32 1.85
C PHE A 21 -2.15 -6.03 0.51
N ALA A 22 -1.58 -7.23 0.31
CA ALA A 22 -1.82 -8.05 -0.87
C ALA A 22 -3.32 -8.40 -1.02
N ALA A 23 -3.98 -8.77 0.08
CA ALA A 23 -5.43 -9.03 0.07
C ALA A 23 -6.22 -7.76 -0.28
N GLN A 24 -5.83 -6.58 0.23
CA GLN A 24 -6.45 -5.30 -0.13
C GLN A 24 -6.30 -4.99 -1.63
N ALA A 25 -5.13 -5.27 -2.22
CA ALA A 25 -4.89 -5.08 -3.65
C ALA A 25 -5.71 -6.04 -4.52
N ILE A 26 -5.90 -7.28 -4.09
CA ILE A 26 -6.81 -8.25 -4.75
C ILE A 26 -8.25 -7.72 -4.72
N LEU A 27 -8.73 -7.25 -3.56
CA LEU A 27 -10.06 -6.67 -3.43
C LEU A 27 -10.24 -5.42 -4.30
N LEU A 28 -9.19 -4.59 -4.43
CA LEU A 28 -9.19 -3.45 -5.34
C LEU A 28 -9.32 -3.90 -6.79
N SER A 29 -8.49 -4.86 -7.22
CA SER A 29 -8.52 -5.39 -8.58
C SER A 29 -9.91 -5.95 -8.93
N MET A 30 -10.54 -6.68 -8.00
CA MET A 30 -11.91 -7.17 -8.19
C MET A 30 -12.93 -6.03 -8.32
N ALA A 31 -12.83 -5.00 -7.48
CA ALA A 31 -13.72 -3.84 -7.55
C ALA A 31 -13.56 -3.07 -8.87
N VAL A 32 -12.31 -2.79 -9.29
CA VAL A 32 -12.02 -2.12 -10.56
C VAL A 32 -12.45 -2.98 -11.76
N GLY A 33 -12.25 -4.30 -11.70
CA GLY A 33 -12.70 -5.24 -12.72
C GLY A 33 -14.24 -5.27 -12.85
N TRP A 34 -14.95 -5.19 -11.74
CA TRP A 34 -16.41 -5.09 -11.74
C TRP A 34 -16.87 -3.77 -12.37
N GLU A 35 -16.25 -2.65 -12.02
CA GLU A 35 -16.53 -1.35 -12.64
C GLU A 35 -16.21 -1.34 -14.14
N ALA A 36 -15.11 -1.98 -14.55
CA ALA A 36 -14.74 -2.16 -15.95
C ALA A 36 -15.86 -2.87 -16.74
N TRP A 37 -16.43 -3.91 -16.14
CA TRP A 37 -17.53 -4.68 -16.74
C TRP A 37 -18.82 -3.85 -16.82
N THR A 38 -19.22 -3.20 -15.73
CA THR A 38 -20.49 -2.44 -15.67
C THR A 38 -20.45 -1.19 -16.51
N GLN A 39 -19.31 -0.49 -16.56
CA GLN A 39 -19.14 0.75 -17.33
C GLN A 39 -18.75 0.49 -18.80
N GLN A 40 -18.53 -0.78 -19.21
CA GLN A 40 -18.09 -1.17 -20.56
C GLN A 40 -16.79 -0.42 -20.98
N ARG A 41 -15.84 -0.24 -20.05
CA ARG A 41 -14.59 0.47 -20.28
C ARG A 41 -13.40 -0.48 -20.26
N PRO A 42 -12.88 -0.91 -21.43
CA PRO A 42 -11.81 -1.92 -21.50
C PRO A 42 -10.49 -1.49 -20.87
N HIS A 43 -10.18 -0.19 -20.82
CA HIS A 43 -8.96 0.31 -20.18
C HIS A 43 -8.93 0.05 -18.66
N LEU A 44 -10.08 0.00 -17.99
CA LEU A 44 -10.15 -0.33 -16.57
C LEU A 44 -9.75 -1.78 -16.27
N PHE A 45 -9.89 -2.71 -17.22
CA PHE A 45 -9.37 -4.06 -17.07
C PHE A 45 -7.85 -4.10 -17.02
N ILE A 46 -7.19 -3.22 -17.79
CA ILE A 46 -5.72 -3.06 -17.74
C ILE A 46 -5.31 -2.54 -16.36
N THR A 47 -6.02 -1.55 -15.83
CA THR A 47 -5.78 -1.02 -14.48
C THR A 47 -5.98 -2.09 -13.41
N ALA A 48 -7.04 -2.91 -13.51
CA ALA A 48 -7.30 -4.01 -12.58
C ALA A 48 -6.16 -5.06 -12.64
N ALA A 49 -5.72 -5.44 -13.84
CA ALA A 49 -4.62 -6.37 -14.02
C ALA A 49 -3.29 -5.83 -13.47
N LEU A 50 -2.97 -4.54 -13.73
CA LEU A 50 -1.78 -3.89 -13.21
C LEU A 50 -1.82 -3.80 -11.67
N ALA A 51 -2.96 -3.42 -11.09
CA ALA A 51 -3.13 -3.39 -9.64
C ALA A 51 -2.90 -4.79 -9.02
N LEU A 52 -3.44 -5.84 -9.64
CA LEU A 52 -3.24 -7.21 -9.18
C LEU A 52 -1.76 -7.63 -9.27
N CYS A 53 -1.14 -7.43 -10.42
CA CYS A 53 0.25 -7.86 -10.66
C CYS A 53 1.23 -7.07 -9.79
N LEU A 54 1.16 -5.74 -9.81
CA LEU A 54 2.11 -4.89 -9.08
C LEU A 54 1.87 -4.93 -7.57
N LYS A 55 0.66 -4.59 -7.13
CA LYS A 55 0.34 -4.43 -5.70
C LYS A 55 -0.04 -5.74 -5.02
N GLY A 56 -0.65 -6.67 -5.75
CA GLY A 56 -1.03 -7.98 -5.20
C GLY A 56 0.13 -8.97 -5.12
N ILE A 57 1.11 -8.89 -6.04
CA ILE A 57 2.16 -9.90 -6.16
C ILE A 57 3.55 -9.29 -6.07
N ILE A 58 3.94 -8.40 -7.01
CA ILE A 58 5.32 -7.96 -7.18
C ILE A 58 5.82 -7.22 -5.93
N ILE A 59 5.10 -6.22 -5.47
CA ILE A 59 5.51 -5.39 -4.34
C ILE A 59 5.53 -6.18 -3.02
N PRO A 60 4.50 -6.95 -2.64
CA PRO A 60 4.56 -7.78 -1.44
C PRO A 60 5.72 -8.77 -1.45
N VAL A 61 5.98 -9.43 -2.59
CA VAL A 61 7.11 -10.37 -2.74
C VAL A 61 8.46 -9.65 -2.63
N ALA A 62 8.61 -8.49 -3.27
CA ALA A 62 9.83 -7.69 -3.21
C ALA A 62 10.12 -7.21 -1.79
N LEU A 63 9.11 -6.66 -1.10
CA LEU A 63 9.22 -6.23 0.29
C LEU A 63 9.50 -7.41 1.23
N HIS A 64 8.86 -8.56 1.03
CA HIS A 64 9.12 -9.78 1.81
C HIS A 64 10.59 -10.21 1.68
N LYS A 65 11.11 -10.30 0.45
CA LYS A 65 12.51 -10.64 0.20
C LYS A 65 13.47 -9.62 0.82
N MET A 66 13.12 -8.33 0.74
CA MET A 66 13.91 -7.25 1.34
C MET A 66 13.99 -7.39 2.86
N ILE A 67 12.85 -7.61 3.55
CA ILE A 67 12.79 -7.79 5.00
C ILE A 67 13.63 -9.00 5.45
N VAL A 68 13.47 -10.13 4.76
CA VAL A 68 14.22 -11.37 5.08
C VAL A 68 15.72 -11.15 4.91
N ARG A 69 16.16 -10.52 3.82
CA ARG A 69 17.59 -10.29 3.54
C ARG A 69 18.23 -9.25 4.44
N LEU A 70 17.50 -8.20 4.80
CA LEU A 70 18.03 -7.13 5.65
C LEU A 70 18.00 -7.48 7.14
N GLY A 71 17.36 -8.61 7.52
CA GLY A 71 17.21 -8.99 8.93
C GLY A 71 16.45 -7.95 9.76
N VAL A 72 15.52 -7.21 9.12
CA VAL A 72 14.71 -6.19 9.80
C VAL A 72 13.88 -6.85 10.89
N HIS A 73 13.82 -6.20 12.07
CA HIS A 73 13.01 -6.68 13.19
C HIS A 73 11.56 -6.92 12.74
N ARG A 74 11.02 -8.06 13.15
CA ARG A 74 9.69 -8.53 12.72
C ARG A 74 8.53 -7.73 13.32
N ASP A 75 8.82 -6.98 14.40
CA ASP A 75 7.83 -6.19 15.10
C ASP A 75 7.83 -4.75 14.57
N VAL A 76 6.62 -4.20 14.42
CA VAL A 76 6.39 -2.87 13.90
C VAL A 76 6.22 -1.91 15.05
N GLU A 77 7.20 -1.02 15.26
CA GLU A 77 7.08 0.05 16.24
C GLU A 77 5.99 1.05 15.84
N GLN A 78 5.09 1.30 16.77
CA GLN A 78 4.04 2.30 16.63
C GLN A 78 4.38 3.54 17.48
N VAL A 79 4.15 4.73 16.90
CA VAL A 79 4.30 6.01 17.63
C VAL A 79 3.14 6.17 18.62
N VAL A 80 1.96 5.69 18.24
CA VAL A 80 0.71 5.77 19.02
C VAL A 80 0.20 4.36 19.24
N GLY A 81 -0.27 4.07 20.46
CA GLY A 81 -0.80 2.73 20.77
C GLY A 81 -1.98 2.33 19.90
N VAL A 82 -2.09 1.03 19.57
CA VAL A 82 -3.09 0.44 18.66
C VAL A 82 -4.51 0.92 18.94
N GLY A 83 -4.92 0.94 20.21
CA GLY A 83 -6.27 1.36 20.59
C GLY A 83 -6.58 2.81 20.20
N LYS A 84 -5.64 3.74 20.43
CA LYS A 84 -5.81 5.15 20.04
C LYS A 84 -5.83 5.30 18.51
N THR A 85 -5.01 4.56 17.81
CA THR A 85 -4.96 4.57 16.34
C THR A 85 -6.27 4.05 15.74
N LEU A 86 -6.87 3.00 16.31
CA LEU A 86 -8.16 2.48 15.86
C LEU A 86 -9.31 3.46 16.14
N LEU A 87 -9.32 4.12 17.31
CA LEU A 87 -10.30 5.16 17.62
C LEU A 87 -10.21 6.35 16.65
N LEU A 88 -8.99 6.81 16.35
CA LEU A 88 -8.77 7.83 15.33
C LEU A 88 -9.24 7.36 13.95
N GLY A 89 -8.98 6.11 13.60
CA GLY A 89 -9.45 5.50 12.34
C GLY A 89 -10.97 5.49 12.24
N LEU A 90 -11.68 5.15 13.33
CA LEU A 90 -13.15 5.22 13.40
C LEU A 90 -13.66 6.65 13.24
N ALA A 91 -13.03 7.61 13.92
CA ALA A 91 -13.39 9.03 13.81
C ALA A 91 -13.19 9.54 12.37
N LEU A 92 -12.07 9.22 11.72
CA LEU A 92 -11.79 9.60 10.33
C LEU A 92 -12.76 8.95 9.35
N THR A 93 -13.13 7.68 9.56
CA THR A 93 -14.12 6.98 8.74
C THR A 93 -15.50 7.63 8.89
N SER A 94 -15.92 7.94 10.12
CA SER A 94 -17.17 8.64 10.37
C SER A 94 -17.19 10.03 9.74
N LEU A 95 -16.09 10.76 9.83
CA LEU A 95 -15.91 12.06 9.18
C LEU A 95 -16.04 11.95 7.65
N SER A 96 -15.39 10.95 7.04
CA SER A 96 -15.48 10.68 5.60
C SER A 96 -16.93 10.46 5.16
N LEU A 97 -17.66 9.59 5.87
CA LEU A 97 -19.08 9.33 5.60
C LEU A 97 -19.91 10.59 5.72
N MET A 98 -19.75 11.36 6.81
CA MET A 98 -20.50 12.60 7.03
C MET A 98 -20.22 13.65 5.94
N LEU A 99 -18.96 13.83 5.55
CA LEU A 99 -18.59 14.82 4.54
C LEU A 99 -19.13 14.44 3.15
N VAL A 100 -18.82 13.24 2.70
CA VAL A 100 -19.16 12.83 1.33
C VAL A 100 -20.66 12.71 1.16
N LEU A 101 -21.37 12.11 2.12
CA LEU A 101 -22.83 11.96 2.04
C LEU A 101 -23.60 13.30 2.07
N LYS A 102 -23.02 14.32 2.69
CA LYS A 102 -23.60 15.69 2.66
C LYS A 102 -23.35 16.41 1.34
N ILE A 103 -22.14 16.27 0.76
CA ILE A 103 -21.73 17.03 -0.42
C ILE A 103 -22.31 16.42 -1.70
N THR A 104 -22.46 15.09 -1.75
CA THR A 104 -22.84 14.35 -2.96
C THR A 104 -24.33 14.01 -3.04
N VAL A 105 -25.20 14.86 -2.48
CA VAL A 105 -26.66 14.61 -2.45
C VAL A 105 -27.26 14.40 -3.85
N ALA A 106 -26.69 15.04 -4.88
CA ALA A 106 -27.18 14.95 -6.26
C ALA A 106 -26.61 13.75 -7.06
N ALA A 107 -25.67 12.98 -6.48
CA ALA A 107 -25.09 11.82 -7.14
C ALA A 107 -25.86 10.53 -6.80
N ASP A 108 -25.75 9.51 -7.67
CA ASP A 108 -26.33 8.20 -7.44
C ASP A 108 -25.83 7.60 -6.10
N SER A 109 -26.71 6.90 -5.37
CA SER A 109 -26.40 6.33 -4.05
C SER A 109 -25.16 5.45 -4.06
N PHE A 110 -25.00 4.62 -5.07
CA PHE A 110 -23.84 3.72 -5.23
C PHE A 110 -22.52 4.48 -5.38
N THR A 111 -22.51 5.55 -6.19
CA THR A 111 -21.33 6.41 -6.38
C THR A 111 -20.99 7.15 -5.09
N ARG A 112 -21.98 7.64 -4.34
CA ARG A 112 -21.79 8.33 -3.05
C ARG A 112 -21.13 7.44 -2.00
N GLU A 113 -21.67 6.23 -1.83
CA GLU A 113 -21.13 5.27 -0.87
C GLU A 113 -19.71 4.84 -1.25
N GLY A 114 -19.47 4.58 -2.53
CA GLY A 114 -18.15 4.26 -3.06
C GLY A 114 -17.12 5.35 -2.79
N LEU A 115 -17.46 6.61 -3.03
CA LEU A 115 -16.58 7.76 -2.75
C LEU A 115 -16.32 7.95 -1.26
N ALA A 116 -17.33 7.75 -0.41
CA ALA A 116 -17.18 7.86 1.03
C ALA A 116 -16.24 6.78 1.59
N LEU A 117 -16.39 5.53 1.11
CA LEU A 117 -15.49 4.45 1.47
C LEU A 117 -14.07 4.66 0.94
N ALA A 118 -13.94 5.17 -0.28
CA ALA A 118 -12.65 5.50 -0.87
C ALA A 118 -11.91 6.56 -0.05
N LEU A 119 -12.59 7.65 0.32
CA LEU A 119 -12.03 8.69 1.17
C LEU A 119 -11.64 8.13 2.55
N ALA A 120 -12.45 7.26 3.15
CA ALA A 120 -12.09 6.59 4.40
C ALA A 120 -10.80 5.79 4.27
N ILE A 121 -10.62 5.01 3.19
CA ILE A 121 -9.41 4.23 2.93
C ILE A 121 -8.19 5.15 2.77
N ILE A 122 -8.34 6.28 2.08
CA ILE A 122 -7.29 7.30 1.92
C ILE A 122 -6.86 7.81 3.30
N LEU A 123 -7.81 8.23 4.13
CA LEU A 123 -7.52 8.76 5.46
C LEU A 123 -6.88 7.73 6.40
N LEU A 124 -7.32 6.46 6.33
CA LEU A 124 -6.71 5.36 7.09
C LEU A 124 -5.28 5.06 6.62
N GLY A 125 -5.01 5.12 5.31
CA GLY A 125 -3.66 5.01 4.75
C GLY A 125 -2.73 6.12 5.23
N MET A 126 -3.21 7.37 5.26
CA MET A 126 -2.48 8.50 5.83
C MET A 126 -2.22 8.31 7.33
N LEU A 127 -3.24 7.89 8.09
CA LEU A 127 -3.10 7.60 9.51
C LEU A 127 -2.02 6.54 9.76
N MET A 128 -2.00 5.48 8.95
CA MET A 128 -0.97 4.45 9.03
C MET A 128 0.43 5.02 8.79
N MET A 129 0.61 5.88 7.79
CA MET A 129 1.90 6.51 7.51
C MET A 129 2.42 7.35 8.68
N ILE A 130 1.53 8.11 9.33
CA ILE A 130 1.88 9.00 10.45
C ILE A 130 2.19 8.20 11.73
N THR A 131 1.48 7.10 11.97
CA THR A 131 1.56 6.33 13.21
C THR A 131 2.63 5.24 13.21
N ARG A 132 3.24 4.93 12.08
CA ARG A 132 4.27 3.90 11.93
C ARG A 132 5.66 4.51 11.79
N ARG A 133 6.66 3.94 12.51
CA ARG A 133 8.08 4.35 12.41
C ARG A 133 8.86 3.60 11.35
N ASN A 134 8.42 2.42 10.99
CA ASN A 134 9.13 1.57 10.04
C ASN A 134 8.82 1.99 8.59
N ALA A 135 9.87 2.24 7.80
CA ALA A 135 9.76 2.66 6.41
C ALA A 135 8.92 1.70 5.54
N VAL A 136 9.04 0.38 5.75
CA VAL A 136 8.25 -0.61 5.00
C VAL A 136 6.76 -0.44 5.26
N THR A 137 6.37 -0.24 6.52
CA THR A 137 4.96 -0.05 6.88
C THR A 137 4.43 1.32 6.46
N GLN A 138 5.28 2.35 6.40
CA GLN A 138 4.93 3.64 5.80
C GLN A 138 4.67 3.52 4.30
N ILE A 139 5.51 2.77 3.57
CA ILE A 139 5.29 2.46 2.15
C ILE A 139 3.94 1.73 1.97
N VAL A 140 3.64 0.74 2.79
CA VAL A 140 2.36 0.03 2.75
C VAL A 140 1.19 0.98 3.03
N GLY A 141 1.32 1.89 4.01
CA GLY A 141 0.33 2.92 4.30
C GLY A 141 0.07 3.83 3.10
N PHE A 142 1.14 4.29 2.44
CA PHE A 142 1.05 5.09 1.21
C PHE A 142 0.36 4.32 0.07
N MET A 143 0.70 3.07 -0.11
CA MET A 143 0.07 2.24 -1.15
C MET A 143 -1.39 1.91 -0.84
N SER A 144 -1.75 1.80 0.45
CA SER A 144 -3.15 1.66 0.87
C SER A 144 -3.96 2.95 0.59
N LEU A 145 -3.35 4.12 0.83
CA LEU A 145 -3.91 5.42 0.43
C LEU A 145 -4.15 5.47 -1.08
N GLU A 146 -3.16 5.09 -1.87
CA GLU A 146 -3.26 5.04 -3.33
C GLU A 146 -4.36 4.06 -3.82
N ASN A 147 -4.57 2.94 -3.12
CA ASN A 147 -5.69 2.04 -3.40
C ASN A 147 -7.05 2.76 -3.22
N GLY A 148 -7.16 3.61 -2.20
CA GLY A 148 -8.33 4.46 -2.01
C GLY A 148 -8.53 5.47 -3.14
N LEU A 149 -7.45 6.10 -3.63
CA LEU A 149 -7.49 7.02 -4.78
C LEU A 149 -7.97 6.32 -6.06
N ILE A 150 -7.46 5.12 -6.35
CA ILE A 150 -7.90 4.32 -7.50
C ILE A 150 -9.39 3.99 -7.38
N LEU A 151 -9.84 3.57 -6.19
CA LEU A 151 -11.25 3.26 -5.95
C LEU A 151 -12.14 4.49 -6.15
N ALA A 152 -11.73 5.66 -5.66
CA ALA A 152 -12.46 6.92 -5.87
C ALA A 152 -12.54 7.29 -7.36
N ALA A 153 -11.42 7.18 -8.07
CA ALA A 153 -11.33 7.54 -9.48
C ALA A 153 -12.14 6.62 -10.40
N THR A 154 -12.18 5.32 -10.08
CA THR A 154 -12.97 4.35 -10.87
C THR A 154 -14.47 4.50 -10.66
N GLY A 155 -14.91 4.87 -9.44
CA GLY A 155 -16.31 5.16 -9.13
C GLY A 155 -16.81 6.50 -9.71
N ALA A 156 -15.93 7.47 -9.91
CA ALA A 156 -16.27 8.76 -10.48
C ALA A 156 -16.21 8.70 -12.02
N ARG A 157 -17.36 8.78 -12.67
CA ARG A 157 -17.44 8.80 -14.13
C ARG A 157 -16.65 9.99 -14.68
N GLY A 158 -15.52 9.75 -15.36
CA GLY A 158 -14.77 10.78 -16.08
C GLY A 158 -13.42 11.20 -15.50
N MET A 159 -12.79 10.38 -14.64
CA MET A 159 -11.43 10.66 -14.12
C MET A 159 -10.38 9.64 -14.61
N PRO A 160 -10.18 9.44 -15.94
CA PRO A 160 -9.16 8.50 -16.44
C PRO A 160 -7.74 8.93 -16.01
N LEU A 161 -7.45 10.23 -15.96
CA LEU A 161 -6.14 10.78 -15.65
C LEU A 161 -5.66 10.44 -14.24
N VAL A 162 -6.56 10.42 -13.25
CA VAL A 162 -6.21 10.03 -11.87
C VAL A 162 -5.80 8.57 -11.80
N VAL A 163 -6.47 7.70 -12.56
CA VAL A 163 -6.13 6.27 -12.63
C VAL A 163 -4.76 6.08 -13.29
N GLU A 164 -4.47 6.79 -14.40
CA GLU A 164 -3.19 6.72 -15.09
C GLU A 164 -2.04 7.21 -14.19
N VAL A 165 -2.23 8.33 -13.50
CA VAL A 165 -1.24 8.86 -12.54
C VAL A 165 -1.03 7.88 -11.38
N SER A 166 -2.08 7.29 -10.83
CA SER A 166 -1.95 6.31 -9.75
C SER A 166 -1.19 5.05 -10.19
N VAL A 167 -1.43 4.57 -11.41
CA VAL A 167 -0.66 3.44 -11.97
C VAL A 167 0.82 3.83 -12.13
N ALA A 168 1.11 5.04 -12.65
CA ALA A 168 2.48 5.54 -12.79
C ALA A 168 3.20 5.62 -11.42
N PHE A 169 2.51 6.11 -10.38
CA PHE A 169 3.03 6.12 -9.01
C PHE A 169 3.30 4.71 -8.48
N SER A 170 2.41 3.76 -8.70
CA SER A 170 2.62 2.35 -8.30
C SER A 170 3.88 1.77 -8.94
N VAL A 171 4.09 2.02 -10.23
CA VAL A 171 5.29 1.59 -10.95
C VAL A 171 6.54 2.27 -10.38
N LEU A 172 6.48 3.58 -10.11
CA LEU A 172 7.59 4.33 -9.52
C LEU A 172 7.98 3.77 -8.14
N ILE A 173 7.00 3.48 -7.27
CA ILE A 173 7.25 2.88 -5.96
C ILE A 173 7.85 1.49 -6.11
N ALA A 174 7.32 0.66 -7.01
CA ALA A 174 7.88 -0.66 -7.29
C ALA A 174 9.34 -0.58 -7.74
N LEU A 175 9.66 0.37 -8.63
CA LEU A 175 11.04 0.64 -9.08
C LEU A 175 11.92 1.14 -7.93
N PHE A 176 11.41 2.04 -7.09
CA PHE A 176 12.16 2.54 -5.93
C PHE A 176 12.47 1.42 -4.93
N VAL A 177 11.47 0.61 -4.58
CA VAL A 177 11.67 -0.56 -3.68
C VAL A 177 12.68 -1.52 -4.28
N PHE A 178 12.59 -1.78 -5.60
CA PHE A 178 13.53 -2.65 -6.30
C PHE A 178 14.94 -2.05 -6.33
N ALA A 179 15.10 -0.75 -6.58
CA ALA A 179 16.37 -0.06 -6.57
C ALA A 179 17.04 -0.12 -5.19
N VAL A 180 16.30 0.19 -4.12
CA VAL A 180 16.80 0.06 -2.74
C VAL A 180 17.24 -1.39 -2.44
N PHE A 181 16.46 -2.36 -2.90
CA PHE A 181 16.78 -3.78 -2.72
C PHE A 181 18.08 -4.17 -3.44
N VAL A 182 18.26 -3.74 -4.70
CA VAL A 182 19.49 -4.02 -5.48
C VAL A 182 20.70 -3.34 -4.85
N PHE A 183 20.55 -2.07 -4.42
CA PHE A 183 21.63 -1.31 -3.78
C PHE A 183 22.12 -1.98 -2.48
N ARG A 184 21.17 -2.41 -1.64
CA ARG A 184 21.48 -3.09 -0.38
C ARG A 184 22.10 -4.48 -0.56
N ILE A 185 21.71 -5.18 -1.62
CA ILE A 185 22.38 -6.44 -1.98
C ILE A 185 23.85 -6.17 -2.32
N ARG A 186 24.10 -5.15 -3.15
CA ARG A 186 25.45 -4.82 -3.60
C ARG A 186 26.36 -4.42 -2.43
N GLU A 187 25.90 -3.56 -1.52
CA GLU A 187 26.64 -3.18 -0.32
C GLU A 187 27.06 -4.39 0.54
N ARG A 188 26.19 -5.40 0.67
CA ARG A 188 26.53 -6.60 1.43
C ARG A 188 27.55 -7.49 0.74
N PHE A 189 27.50 -7.60 -0.58
CA PHE A 189 28.49 -8.38 -1.32
C PHE A 189 29.87 -7.70 -1.32
N ASP A 190 29.93 -6.37 -1.45
CA ASP A 190 31.20 -5.64 -1.36
C ASP A 190 31.82 -5.72 0.05
N SER A 191 31.00 -5.76 1.13
CA SER A 191 31.52 -5.89 2.50
C SER A 191 32.02 -7.30 2.82
N VAL A 192 31.43 -8.33 2.23
CA VAL A 192 31.88 -9.73 2.43
C VAL A 192 33.22 -9.98 1.73
N ASP A 193 33.48 -9.36 0.58
CA ASP A 193 34.75 -9.46 -0.12
C ASP A 193 35.90 -8.77 0.67
N ILE A 194 35.62 -7.67 1.37
CA ILE A 194 36.61 -6.96 2.18
C ILE A 194 36.94 -7.74 3.45
N GLU A 195 35.96 -8.32 4.14
CA GLU A 195 36.20 -9.18 5.31
C GLU A 195 36.97 -10.47 4.97
N ALA A 196 36.67 -11.08 3.80
CA ALA A 196 37.39 -12.24 3.33
C ALA A 196 38.88 -11.93 2.99
N LEU A 197 39.15 -10.74 2.48
CA LEU A 197 40.52 -10.26 2.18
C LEU A 197 41.31 -9.90 3.45
N GLU A 198 40.67 -9.40 4.51
CA GLU A 198 41.31 -9.12 5.80
C GLU A 198 41.67 -10.40 6.55
N HIS A 199 40.84 -11.45 6.49
CA HIS A 199 41.16 -12.77 7.07
C HIS A 199 42.39 -13.44 6.41
N VAL A 200 42.51 -13.33 5.10
CA VAL A 200 43.66 -13.89 4.34
C VAL A 200 44.95 -13.08 4.61
N ARG A 201 44.84 -11.79 4.97
CA ARG A 201 45.99 -10.94 5.29
C ARG A 201 46.45 -11.08 6.74
N GLY A 202 45.60 -11.58 7.63
CA GLY A 202 45.91 -11.80 9.05
C GLY A 202 46.71 -13.07 9.36
N ASP A 203 46.76 -14.07 8.44
CA ASP A 203 47.43 -15.36 8.66
C ASP A 203 48.91 -15.38 8.17
N THR A 204 49.48 -14.24 7.86
CA THR A 204 50.91 -14.14 7.52
C THR A 204 51.68 -13.39 8.63
N LYS A 205 51.69 -13.97 9.84
CA LYS A 205 52.69 -13.70 10.87
C LYS A 205 53.03 -14.97 11.65
#